data_7d994a933b81fb98b5d1d46826f397b7
#
_entry.id   7d994a933b81fb98b5d1d46826f397b7
#
_cell.length_a   1.000
_cell.length_b   1.000
_cell.length_c   1.000
_cell.angle_alpha   90.00
_cell.angle_beta   90.00
_cell.angle_gamma   90.00
#
_symmetry.space_group_name_H-M   'P 1'
#
loop_
_entity.id
_entity.type
_entity.pdbx_description
1 polymer ?
#
loop_
_entity_poly.entity_id
_entity_poly.type
_entity_poly.pdbx_seq_one_letter_code
_entity_poly.pdbx_strand_id
1 'polypeptide(L)'
;MIKAIVYTSKTGTTEWYAERIGKEKNLPVLTLKEAEKKLEKGSEIIYLGCIRADIISGLDKAKALFSPSVIVGVGMTKSGERTREVLKANNLDSSANLFTLQGGYVPSRLKGIEKLILSLVVKKEIKNLERKEKRTKEDEEMLSLLKNGGVIRDQEKLNAIDKMDKRQ
;
A
#
# COMPACT_ATOMS: atom_id res chain seq x y z
N MET A 1 -5.15 -10.53 19.92
CA MET A 1 -6.29 -9.71 19.43
C MET A 1 -5.78 -8.40 18.86
N ILE A 2 -6.15 -8.09 17.61
CA ILE A 2 -5.71 -6.89 16.90
C ILE A 2 -6.17 -5.63 17.65
N LYS A 3 -5.22 -4.74 17.93
CA LYS A 3 -5.45 -3.53 18.73
C LYS A 3 -5.76 -2.29 17.87
N ALA A 4 -5.20 -2.22 16.67
CA ALA A 4 -5.33 -1.05 15.81
C ALA A 4 -5.00 -1.35 14.34
N ILE A 5 -5.45 -0.47 13.48
CA ILE A 5 -4.93 -0.29 12.12
C ILE A 5 -3.83 0.76 12.21
N VAL A 6 -2.62 0.40 11.78
CA VAL A 6 -1.46 1.31 11.79
C VAL A 6 -0.98 1.54 10.37
N TYR A 7 -0.73 2.78 10.00
CA TYR A 7 -0.37 3.09 8.62
C TYR A 7 0.75 4.12 8.46
N THR A 8 1.39 4.06 7.28
CA THR A 8 2.26 5.11 6.76
C THR A 8 1.77 5.52 5.36
N SER A 9 1.38 6.78 5.22
CA SER A 9 0.87 7.33 3.96
C SER A 9 1.63 8.59 3.55
N LYS A 10 1.81 8.79 2.24
CA LYS A 10 2.44 9.99 1.66
C LYS A 10 1.45 10.84 0.86
N THR A 11 0.53 10.20 0.15
CA THR A 11 -0.40 10.86 -0.76
C THR A 11 -1.86 10.72 -0.35
N GLY A 12 -2.12 10.07 0.79
CA GLY A 12 -3.45 9.88 1.35
C GLY A 12 -4.17 8.61 0.89
N THR A 13 -3.66 7.88 -0.12
CA THR A 13 -4.34 6.67 -0.60
C THR A 13 -4.26 5.52 0.42
N THR A 14 -3.08 5.31 1.03
CA THR A 14 -2.92 4.30 2.08
C THR A 14 -3.77 4.62 3.31
N GLU A 15 -3.83 5.90 3.68
CA GLU A 15 -4.69 6.40 4.76
C GLU A 15 -6.17 6.09 4.50
N TRP A 16 -6.66 6.36 3.28
CA TRP A 16 -8.03 6.03 2.90
C TRP A 16 -8.36 4.54 3.09
N TYR A 17 -7.44 3.64 2.67
CA TYR A 17 -7.62 2.20 2.91
C TYR A 17 -7.61 1.86 4.39
N ALA A 18 -6.71 2.46 5.18
CA ALA A 18 -6.63 2.25 6.61
C ALA A 18 -7.92 2.68 7.33
N GLU A 19 -8.46 3.84 7.01
CA GLU A 19 -9.72 4.35 7.54
C GLU A 19 -10.89 3.43 7.19
N ARG A 20 -10.93 2.91 5.96
CA ARG A 20 -11.98 2.01 5.52
C ARG A 20 -11.96 0.70 6.28
N ILE A 21 -10.79 0.05 6.41
CA ILE A 21 -10.61 -1.18 7.19
C ILE A 21 -10.94 -0.92 8.66
N GLY A 22 -10.45 0.19 9.22
CA GLY A 22 -10.71 0.55 10.63
C GLY A 22 -12.19 0.70 10.93
N LYS A 23 -12.93 1.35 10.04
CA LYS A 23 -14.39 1.49 10.16
C LYS A 23 -15.10 0.14 10.12
N GLU A 24 -14.74 -0.75 9.22
CA GLU A 24 -15.39 -2.07 9.07
C GLU A 24 -15.08 -3.02 10.23
N LYS A 25 -13.85 -2.93 10.76
CA LYS A 25 -13.42 -3.76 11.91
C LYS A 25 -13.67 -3.12 13.27
N ASN A 26 -14.20 -1.90 13.29
CA ASN A 26 -14.37 -1.11 14.52
C ASN A 26 -13.08 -1.00 15.33
N LEU A 27 -11.96 -0.74 14.64
CA LEU A 27 -10.64 -0.58 15.23
C LEU A 27 -10.13 0.86 15.09
N PRO A 28 -9.36 1.36 16.06
CA PRO A 28 -8.71 2.66 15.94
C PRO A 28 -7.72 2.68 14.79
N VAL A 29 -7.66 3.80 14.08
CA VAL A 29 -6.73 4.02 12.97
C VAL A 29 -5.68 5.03 13.40
N LEU A 30 -4.42 4.65 13.32
CA LEU A 30 -3.29 5.42 13.81
C LEU A 30 -2.18 5.49 12.75
N THR A 31 -1.55 6.65 12.62
CA THR A 31 -0.25 6.71 11.95
C THR A 31 0.78 5.91 12.74
N LEU A 32 1.85 5.44 12.08
CA LEU A 32 2.93 4.73 12.77
C LEU A 32 3.54 5.55 13.93
N LYS A 33 3.62 6.88 13.77
CA LYS A 33 4.11 7.80 14.80
C LYS A 33 3.17 7.93 16.00
N GLU A 34 1.86 7.88 15.77
CA GLU A 34 0.86 7.89 16.85
C GLU A 34 0.82 6.54 17.56
N ALA A 35 0.88 5.44 16.80
CA ALA A 35 0.91 4.09 17.36
C ALA A 35 2.09 3.89 18.31
N GLU A 36 3.28 4.39 17.96
CA GLU A 36 4.48 4.35 18.81
C GLU A 36 4.27 5.01 20.19
N LYS A 37 3.37 5.98 20.27
CA LYS A 37 3.06 6.69 21.52
C LYS A 37 1.88 6.08 22.29
N LYS A 38 0.95 5.43 21.59
CA LYS A 38 -0.34 5.01 22.12
C LYS A 38 -0.46 3.51 22.37
N LEU A 39 0.34 2.70 21.69
CA LEU A 39 0.27 1.25 21.79
C LEU A 39 1.50 0.70 22.54
N GLU A 40 1.29 -0.38 23.25
CA GLU A 40 2.37 -1.14 23.88
C GLU A 40 3.20 -1.88 22.83
N LYS A 41 4.50 -2.02 23.06
CA LYS A 41 5.38 -2.82 22.22
C LYS A 41 4.86 -4.25 22.12
N GLY A 42 4.95 -4.83 20.92
CA GLY A 42 4.44 -6.18 20.64
C GLY A 42 2.93 -6.24 20.41
N SER A 43 2.19 -5.13 20.52
CA SER A 43 0.76 -5.12 20.19
C SER A 43 0.51 -5.67 18.79
N GLU A 44 -0.49 -6.55 18.68
CA GLU A 44 -0.93 -7.08 17.39
C GLU A 44 -1.68 -6.00 16.59
N ILE A 45 -1.28 -5.79 15.34
CA ILE A 45 -1.82 -4.73 14.48
C ILE A 45 -2.07 -5.23 13.04
N ILE A 46 -2.92 -4.52 12.32
CA ILE A 46 -2.94 -4.53 10.85
C ILE A 46 -2.08 -3.36 10.39
N TYR A 47 -1.06 -3.63 9.58
CA TYR A 47 -0.17 -2.59 9.09
C TYR A 47 -0.41 -2.29 7.61
N LEU A 48 -0.52 -0.99 7.27
CA LEU A 48 -0.62 -0.52 5.89
C LEU A 48 0.54 0.43 5.55
N GLY A 49 1.21 0.19 4.43
CA GLY A 49 2.29 1.06 3.94
C GLY A 49 2.24 1.29 2.44
N CYS A 50 2.69 2.45 1.98
CA CYS A 50 2.85 2.67 0.55
C CYS A 50 4.05 1.89 0.01
N ILE A 51 3.89 1.26 -1.16
CA ILE A 51 4.96 0.52 -1.84
C ILE A 51 5.81 1.47 -2.68
N ARG A 52 7.14 1.33 -2.56
CA ARG A 52 8.15 2.00 -3.37
C ARG A 52 9.25 1.03 -3.72
N ALA A 53 9.47 0.77 -5.00
CA ALA A 53 10.43 -0.24 -5.47
C ALA A 53 10.27 -1.56 -4.68
N ASP A 54 9.05 -2.04 -4.57
CA ASP A 54 8.62 -3.24 -3.84
C ASP A 54 8.81 -3.21 -2.30
N ILE A 55 9.35 -2.14 -1.73
CA ILE A 55 9.48 -1.94 -0.29
C ILE A 55 8.22 -1.26 0.27
N ILE A 56 7.68 -1.82 1.34
CA ILE A 56 6.56 -1.25 2.09
C ILE A 56 7.10 -0.23 3.09
N SER A 57 6.78 1.04 2.88
CA SER A 57 7.27 2.14 3.71
C SER A 57 6.86 1.97 5.18
N GLY A 58 7.85 2.02 6.08
CA GLY A 58 7.65 1.95 7.53
C GLY A 58 7.45 0.55 8.10
N LEU A 59 7.41 -0.52 7.26
CA LEU A 59 7.17 -1.88 7.73
C LEU A 59 8.25 -2.37 8.69
N ASP A 60 9.53 -2.12 8.42
CA ASP A 60 10.62 -2.55 9.31
C ASP A 60 10.48 -1.93 10.71
N LYS A 61 10.15 -0.63 10.77
CA LYS A 61 9.87 0.02 12.05
C LYS A 61 8.62 -0.56 12.72
N ALA A 62 7.57 -0.82 11.97
CA ALA A 62 6.36 -1.45 12.50
C ALA A 62 6.64 -2.84 13.07
N LYS A 63 7.43 -3.67 12.40
CA LYS A 63 7.87 -5.00 12.88
C LYS A 63 8.76 -4.92 14.12
N ALA A 64 9.59 -3.88 14.24
CA ALA A 64 10.44 -3.67 15.41
C ALA A 64 9.66 -3.25 16.66
N LEU A 65 8.51 -2.60 16.50
CA LEU A 65 7.70 -2.09 17.59
C LEU A 65 6.48 -2.96 17.92
N PHE A 66 5.90 -3.59 16.91
CA PHE A 66 4.60 -4.27 16.97
C PHE A 66 4.65 -5.64 16.31
N SER A 67 3.54 -6.37 16.39
CA SER A 67 3.32 -7.66 15.74
C SER A 67 2.28 -7.52 14.62
N PRO A 68 2.68 -7.18 13.37
CA PRO A 68 1.74 -7.10 12.26
C PRO A 68 1.22 -8.48 11.88
N SER A 69 -0.05 -8.78 12.18
CA SER A 69 -0.70 -10.04 11.79
C SER A 69 -1.24 -10.00 10.36
N VAL A 70 -1.53 -8.81 9.85
CA VAL A 70 -1.88 -8.57 8.46
C VAL A 70 -1.07 -7.37 7.96
N ILE A 71 -0.51 -7.51 6.75
CA ILE A 71 0.28 -6.46 6.09
C ILE A 71 -0.39 -6.10 4.77
N VAL A 72 -0.58 -4.82 4.53
CA VAL A 72 -1.16 -4.30 3.29
C VAL A 72 -0.20 -3.31 2.63
N GLY A 73 0.29 -3.66 1.47
CA GLY A 73 1.08 -2.77 0.62
C GLY A 73 0.19 -2.03 -0.38
N VAL A 74 0.27 -0.71 -0.45
CA VAL A 74 -0.49 0.10 -1.40
C VAL A 74 0.47 0.70 -2.43
N GLY A 75 0.31 0.29 -3.69
CA GLY A 75 1.19 0.68 -4.80
C GLY A 75 0.44 1.15 -6.04
N MET A 76 1.16 1.45 -7.12
CA MET A 76 0.57 1.85 -8.39
C MET A 76 0.16 0.65 -9.25
N THR A 77 0.78 -0.51 -9.06
CA THR A 77 0.48 -1.73 -9.80
C THR A 77 -0.87 -2.32 -9.37
N LYS A 78 -1.46 -3.13 -10.27
CA LYS A 78 -2.73 -3.80 -10.02
C LYS A 78 -2.66 -4.65 -8.74
N SER A 79 -3.76 -4.71 -8.00
CA SER A 79 -3.83 -5.47 -6.75
C SER A 79 -3.48 -6.95 -6.96
N GLY A 80 -2.56 -7.45 -6.15
CA GLY A 80 -2.10 -8.85 -6.18
C GLY A 80 -0.98 -9.15 -7.19
N GLU A 81 -0.71 -8.26 -8.15
CA GLU A 81 0.19 -8.54 -9.27
C GLU A 81 1.66 -8.75 -8.84
N ARG A 82 2.15 -7.97 -7.89
CA ARG A 82 3.57 -8.01 -7.43
C ARG A 82 3.75 -8.53 -6.01
N THR A 83 2.84 -9.36 -5.55
CA THR A 83 2.88 -9.83 -4.15
C THR A 83 4.16 -10.60 -3.83
N ARG A 84 4.66 -11.42 -4.75
CA ARG A 84 5.90 -12.21 -4.54
C ARG A 84 7.14 -11.34 -4.43
N GLU A 85 7.28 -10.33 -5.29
CA GLU A 85 8.38 -9.38 -5.28
C GLU A 85 8.36 -8.55 -3.99
N VAL A 86 7.17 -8.11 -3.57
CA VAL A 86 6.99 -7.37 -2.32
C VAL A 86 7.33 -8.24 -1.11
N LEU A 87 6.90 -9.50 -1.04
CA LEU A 87 7.30 -10.44 0.01
C LEU A 87 8.83 -10.52 0.11
N LYS A 88 9.50 -10.79 -1.02
CA LYS A 88 10.96 -10.93 -1.07
C LYS A 88 11.69 -9.64 -0.67
N ALA A 89 11.25 -8.50 -1.18
CA ALA A 89 11.88 -7.20 -0.92
C ALA A 89 11.77 -6.75 0.54
N ASN A 90 10.75 -7.24 1.27
CA ASN A 90 10.53 -6.89 2.67
C ASN A 90 10.94 -8.01 3.65
N ASN A 91 11.67 -9.02 3.19
CA ASN A 91 12.09 -10.18 3.99
C ASN A 91 10.91 -10.78 4.77
N LEU A 92 9.80 -10.97 4.07
CA LEU A 92 8.61 -11.62 4.62
C LEU A 92 8.58 -13.09 4.22
N ASP A 93 8.13 -13.93 5.14
CA ASP A 93 7.89 -15.34 4.87
C ASP A 93 6.74 -15.52 3.87
N SER A 94 6.76 -16.62 3.11
CA SER A 94 5.69 -16.95 2.15
C SER A 94 4.33 -17.20 2.81
N SER A 95 4.31 -17.49 4.10
CA SER A 95 3.09 -17.64 4.91
C SER A 95 2.57 -16.31 5.48
N ALA A 96 3.29 -15.19 5.28
CA ALA A 96 2.86 -13.90 5.77
C ALA A 96 1.54 -13.45 5.12
N ASN A 97 0.61 -12.96 5.91
CA ASN A 97 -0.66 -12.40 5.43
C ASN A 97 -0.41 -11.04 4.75
N LEU A 98 0.17 -11.08 3.55
CA LEU A 98 0.43 -9.89 2.74
C LEU A 98 -0.62 -9.73 1.65
N PHE A 99 -1.17 -8.52 1.58
CA PHE A 99 -2.03 -8.06 0.49
C PHE A 99 -1.39 -6.88 -0.21
N THR A 100 -1.48 -6.84 -1.53
CA THR A 100 -1.09 -5.66 -2.32
C THR A 100 -2.34 -5.07 -2.96
N LEU A 101 -2.55 -3.77 -2.75
CA LEU A 101 -3.69 -3.02 -3.26
C LEU A 101 -3.23 -1.94 -4.24
N GLN A 102 -4.02 -1.75 -5.27
CA GLN A 102 -3.79 -0.65 -6.19
C GLN A 102 -4.19 0.67 -5.54
N GLY A 103 -3.27 1.61 -5.57
CA GLY A 103 -3.46 2.99 -5.13
C GLY A 103 -3.40 3.95 -6.30
N GLY A 104 -3.10 5.22 -6.01
CA GLY A 104 -3.04 6.26 -7.02
C GLY A 104 -1.66 6.85 -7.23
N TYR A 105 -1.57 7.66 -8.27
CA TYR A 105 -0.47 8.56 -8.52
C TYR A 105 -0.96 10.01 -8.38
N VAL A 106 -0.53 10.70 -7.31
CA VAL A 106 -0.95 12.07 -7.02
C VAL A 106 0.29 12.96 -6.94
N PRO A 107 0.84 13.40 -8.09
CA PRO A 107 2.09 14.15 -8.15
C PRO A 107 2.04 15.50 -7.42
N SER A 108 0.86 16.11 -7.30
CA SER A 108 0.66 17.38 -6.57
C SER A 108 0.89 17.25 -5.06
N ARG A 109 0.76 16.05 -4.50
CA ARG A 109 0.99 15.79 -3.07
C ARG A 109 2.43 15.39 -2.72
N LEU A 110 3.26 15.16 -3.73
CA LEU A 110 4.67 14.84 -3.56
C LEU A 110 5.51 16.12 -3.49
N LYS A 111 6.55 16.13 -2.65
CA LYS A 111 7.42 17.29 -2.43
C LYS A 111 8.90 16.90 -2.54
N GLY A 112 9.75 17.88 -2.81
CA GLY A 112 11.19 17.76 -2.77
C GLY A 112 11.76 16.66 -3.68
N ILE A 113 12.78 15.99 -3.19
CA ILE A 113 13.55 14.97 -3.93
C ILE A 113 12.68 13.75 -4.29
N GLU A 114 11.69 13.42 -3.47
CA GLU A 114 10.76 12.30 -3.75
C GLU A 114 9.93 12.56 -5.01
N LYS A 115 9.48 13.80 -5.21
CA LYS A 115 8.77 14.20 -6.43
C LYS A 115 9.66 14.05 -7.66
N LEU A 116 10.93 14.44 -7.53
CA LEU A 116 11.89 14.34 -8.63
C LEU A 116 12.14 12.88 -9.01
N ILE A 117 12.49 12.05 -8.04
CA ILE A 117 12.76 10.61 -8.27
C ILE A 117 11.55 9.94 -8.91
N LEU A 118 10.36 10.10 -8.31
CA LEU A 118 9.15 9.47 -8.82
C LEU A 118 8.79 10.00 -10.22
N SER A 119 9.01 11.27 -10.51
CA SER A 119 8.76 11.82 -11.85
C SER A 119 9.64 11.17 -12.92
N LEU A 120 10.88 10.85 -12.60
CA LEU A 120 11.79 10.13 -13.52
C LEU A 120 11.32 8.69 -13.77
N VAL A 121 10.94 7.99 -12.70
CA VAL A 121 10.39 6.62 -12.81
C VAL A 121 9.11 6.62 -13.65
N VAL A 122 8.19 7.52 -13.36
CA VAL A 122 6.92 7.66 -14.09
C VAL A 122 7.15 7.99 -15.57
N LYS A 123 8.05 8.93 -15.88
CA LYS A 123 8.39 9.25 -17.27
C LYS A 123 8.94 8.05 -18.03
N LYS A 124 9.80 7.24 -17.37
CA LYS A 124 10.34 6.01 -17.96
C LYS A 124 9.21 5.01 -18.24
N GLU A 125 8.29 4.84 -17.29
CA GLU A 125 7.18 3.90 -17.44
C GLU A 125 6.18 4.34 -18.51
N ILE A 126 5.84 5.62 -18.58
CA ILE A 126 5.03 6.19 -19.67
C ILE A 126 5.66 5.84 -21.03
N LYS A 127 6.98 6.07 -21.17
CA LYS A 127 7.71 5.78 -22.40
C LYS A 127 7.71 4.30 -22.75
N ASN A 128 7.81 3.43 -21.76
CA ASN A 128 7.73 1.98 -21.94
C ASN A 128 6.35 1.56 -22.45
N LEU A 129 5.28 2.06 -21.82
CA LEU A 129 3.90 1.78 -22.22
C LEU A 129 3.59 2.32 -23.61
N GLU A 130 4.06 3.53 -23.95
CA GLU A 130 3.87 4.14 -25.27
C GLU A 130 4.56 3.39 -26.41
N ARG A 131 5.67 2.69 -26.12
CA ARG A 131 6.41 1.89 -27.10
C ARG A 131 5.81 0.52 -27.39
N LYS A 132 4.85 0.05 -26.60
CA LYS A 132 4.17 -1.22 -26.87
C LYS A 132 3.37 -1.11 -28.15
N GLU A 133 3.60 -2.01 -29.10
CA GLU A 133 2.85 -2.09 -30.37
C GLU A 133 1.36 -2.38 -30.15
N LYS A 134 1.05 -3.24 -29.16
CA LYS A 134 -0.32 -3.53 -28.71
C LYS A 134 -0.40 -3.30 -27.20
N ARG A 135 -1.26 -2.38 -26.80
CA ARG A 135 -1.55 -2.10 -25.39
C ARG A 135 -2.83 -2.82 -25.00
N THR A 136 -2.81 -3.39 -23.81
CA THR A 136 -4.02 -3.93 -23.18
C THR A 136 -4.86 -2.81 -22.59
N LYS A 137 -6.08 -3.12 -22.17
CA LYS A 137 -6.92 -2.15 -21.46
C LYS A 137 -6.25 -1.66 -20.17
N GLU A 138 -5.60 -2.57 -19.46
CA GLU A 138 -4.83 -2.25 -18.25
C GLU A 138 -3.63 -1.32 -18.55
N ASP A 139 -2.94 -1.52 -19.66
CA ASP A 139 -1.85 -0.62 -20.11
C ASP A 139 -2.38 0.80 -20.36
N GLU A 140 -3.54 0.93 -20.97
CA GLU A 140 -4.16 2.24 -21.24
C GLU A 140 -4.65 2.91 -19.95
N GLU A 141 -5.24 2.17 -19.03
CA GLU A 141 -5.64 2.67 -17.71
C GLU A 141 -4.42 3.16 -16.91
N MET A 142 -3.34 2.38 -16.89
CA MET A 142 -2.09 2.75 -16.25
C MET A 142 -1.47 4.00 -16.91
N LEU A 143 -1.43 4.05 -18.24
CA LEU A 143 -0.91 5.20 -18.99
C LEU A 143 -1.71 6.47 -18.67
N SER A 144 -3.03 6.36 -18.61
CA SER A 144 -3.90 7.47 -18.21
C SER A 144 -3.63 7.94 -16.78
N LEU A 145 -3.49 7.00 -15.83
CA LEU A 145 -3.16 7.31 -14.44
C LEU A 145 -1.82 8.03 -14.32
N LEU A 146 -0.79 7.56 -15.03
CA LEU A 146 0.55 8.13 -14.96
C LEU A 146 0.63 9.52 -15.60
N LYS A 147 -0.12 9.77 -16.69
CA LYS A 147 -0.16 11.08 -17.38
C LYS A 147 -0.97 12.12 -16.64
N ASN A 148 -2.14 11.75 -16.17
CA ASN A 148 -3.13 12.68 -15.62
C ASN A 148 -3.12 12.75 -14.10
N GLY A 149 -2.47 11.79 -13.45
CA GLY A 149 -2.64 11.56 -12.02
C GLY A 149 -4.02 10.98 -11.70
N GLY A 150 -4.21 10.55 -10.47
CA GLY A 150 -5.49 10.04 -10.01
C GLY A 150 -5.35 9.10 -8.82
N VAL A 151 -6.50 8.67 -8.29
CA VAL A 151 -6.59 7.70 -7.19
C VAL A 151 -7.46 6.54 -7.65
N ILE A 152 -6.90 5.34 -7.57
CA ILE A 152 -7.64 4.09 -7.74
C ILE A 152 -7.96 3.54 -6.36
N ARG A 153 -9.19 3.06 -6.19
CA ARG A 153 -9.71 2.48 -4.94
C ARG A 153 -10.28 1.12 -5.26
N ASP A 154 -9.52 0.08 -4.96
CA ASP A 154 -9.93 -1.31 -5.23
C ASP A 154 -10.81 -1.82 -4.09
N GLN A 155 -12.10 -1.52 -4.18
CA GLN A 155 -13.09 -1.90 -3.17
C GLN A 155 -13.31 -3.42 -3.12
N GLU A 156 -13.23 -4.10 -4.25
CA GLU A 156 -13.45 -5.56 -4.31
C GLU A 156 -12.36 -6.32 -3.55
N LYS A 157 -11.10 -5.94 -3.76
CA LYS A 157 -9.97 -6.54 -3.06
C LYS A 157 -9.95 -6.17 -1.58
N LEU A 158 -10.39 -4.97 -1.24
CA LEU A 158 -10.57 -4.55 0.15
C LEU A 158 -11.58 -5.45 0.88
N ASN A 159 -12.73 -5.71 0.26
CA ASN A 159 -13.76 -6.59 0.81
C ASN A 159 -13.26 -8.05 0.99
N ALA A 160 -12.27 -8.48 0.20
CA ALA A 160 -11.66 -9.80 0.37
C ALA A 160 -10.79 -9.86 1.64
N ILE A 161 -10.09 -8.79 1.98
CA ILE A 161 -9.29 -8.69 3.22
C ILE A 161 -10.21 -8.77 4.45
N ASP A 162 -11.36 -8.11 4.40
CA ASP A 162 -12.32 -8.09 5.50
C ASP A 162 -12.92 -9.47 5.80
N LYS A 163 -13.09 -10.31 4.77
CA LYS A 163 -13.66 -11.65 4.92
C LYS A 163 -12.68 -12.69 5.50
N MET A 164 -11.37 -12.47 5.39
CA MET A 164 -10.38 -13.46 5.82
C MET A 164 -10.20 -13.52 7.34
N ASP A 165 -10.40 -12.40 8.03
CA ASP A 165 -10.30 -12.32 9.50
C ASP A 165 -11.48 -13.01 10.24
N LYS A 166 -12.56 -13.33 9.53
CA LYS A 166 -13.73 -14.02 10.08
C LYS A 166 -13.58 -15.56 10.13
N ARG A 167 -12.42 -16.11 9.77
CA ARG A 167 -12.17 -17.57 9.72
C ARG A 167 -11.20 -18.07 10.77
N GLN A 168 -10.88 -17.23 11.78
CA GLN A 168 -10.12 -17.68 12.97
C GLN A 168 -11.02 -17.74 14.20
#